data_9440c060241c025009d973ffe547e572
#
_entry.id   9440c060241c025009d973ffe547e572
#
_cell.length_a   1.000
_cell.length_b   1.000
_cell.length_c   1.000
_cell.angle_alpha   90.00
_cell.angle_beta   90.00
_cell.angle_gamma   90.00
#
_symmetry.space_group_name_H-M   'P 1'
#
loop_
_entity.id
_entity.type
_entity.pdbx_description
1 polymer ?
#
loop_
_entity_poly.entity_id
_entity_poly.type
_entity_poly.pdbx_seq_one_letter_code
_entity_poly.pdbx_strand_id
1 'polypeptide(L)'
;LPASKPSQRMRIAGFAMATACAVLIGWGWRTFQHVDAASYHTAMGEVRTLPLADGSRAILASDSAIEIRLSRGERHVALTRGEAIFAVAKDPARPFVVASNGHLVIAVGTRFSVRRDDKDLRVAVTEGMVRLESGPEAGSSSPSALLPAGSVALVHGNDVLVRGLPLADVERMLGWRDGLLAFRDTPLTEAIAEFNRYNVRKLAVGDGEAGALRIGGSFRWDNEEGFVRLLEQGFPVRAEYAQDQIVLHSR
;
A
#
# COMPACT_ATOMS: atom_id res chain seq x y z
N LEU A 1 -53.58 -56.85 -7.04
CA LEU A 1 -53.30 -55.95 -5.86
C LEU A 1 -53.25 -54.52 -6.36
N PRO A 2 -54.12 -53.59 -5.90
CA PRO A 2 -54.06 -52.19 -6.32
C PRO A 2 -52.99 -51.46 -5.58
N ALA A 3 -52.11 -50.75 -6.32
CA ALA A 3 -51.09 -49.88 -5.76
C ALA A 3 -51.78 -48.67 -5.09
N SER A 4 -51.49 -48.48 -3.79
CA SER A 4 -52.03 -47.37 -3.03
C SER A 4 -51.39 -46.05 -3.46
N LYS A 5 -52.22 -45.08 -3.92
CA LYS A 5 -51.76 -43.73 -4.24
C LYS A 5 -51.28 -43.02 -2.96
N PRO A 6 -50.12 -42.38 -2.97
CA PRO A 6 -49.63 -41.63 -1.79
C PRO A 6 -50.63 -40.54 -1.42
N SER A 7 -50.95 -40.43 -0.12
CA SER A 7 -51.93 -39.51 0.41
C SER A 7 -51.50 -38.05 0.17
N GLN A 8 -52.46 -37.17 -0.11
CA GLN A 8 -52.24 -35.73 -0.37
C GLN A 8 -51.43 -35.03 0.75
N ARG A 9 -51.54 -35.51 1.99
CA ARG A 9 -50.75 -35.04 3.15
C ARG A 9 -49.25 -35.31 3.01
N MET A 10 -48.85 -36.46 2.40
CA MET A 10 -47.45 -36.83 2.19
C MET A 10 -46.81 -35.99 1.08
N ARG A 11 -47.57 -35.54 0.10
CA ARG A 11 -47.12 -34.64 -0.97
C ARG A 11 -46.90 -33.21 -0.45
N ILE A 12 -47.77 -32.70 0.44
CA ILE A 12 -47.67 -31.38 1.07
C ILE A 12 -46.48 -31.33 2.04
N ALA A 13 -46.24 -32.40 2.82
CA ALA A 13 -45.08 -32.48 3.70
C ALA A 13 -43.75 -32.53 2.93
N GLY A 14 -43.68 -33.20 1.77
CA GLY A 14 -42.54 -33.24 0.89
C GLY A 14 -42.19 -31.87 0.26
N PHE A 15 -43.23 -31.13 -0.15
CA PHE A 15 -43.06 -29.77 -0.69
C PHE A 15 -42.61 -28.76 0.38
N ALA A 16 -43.14 -28.83 1.60
CA ALA A 16 -42.74 -27.96 2.70
C ALA A 16 -41.27 -28.19 3.13
N MET A 17 -40.82 -29.45 3.11
CA MET A 17 -39.44 -29.79 3.44
C MET A 17 -38.44 -29.37 2.35
N ALA A 18 -38.81 -29.51 1.07
CA ALA A 18 -38.01 -29.07 -0.05
C ALA A 18 -37.85 -27.54 -0.09
N THR A 19 -38.90 -26.78 0.21
CA THR A 19 -38.84 -25.32 0.32
C THR A 19 -38.00 -24.86 1.53
N ALA A 20 -38.12 -25.52 2.67
CA ALA A 20 -37.29 -25.22 3.84
C ALA A 20 -35.79 -25.47 3.59
N CYS A 21 -35.46 -26.59 2.94
CA CYS A 21 -34.08 -26.88 2.53
C CYS A 21 -33.54 -25.85 1.51
N ALA A 22 -34.35 -25.47 0.51
CA ALA A 22 -33.94 -24.43 -0.46
C ALA A 22 -33.73 -23.06 0.19
N VAL A 23 -34.56 -22.68 1.16
CA VAL A 23 -34.39 -21.44 1.92
C VAL A 23 -33.15 -21.51 2.81
N LEU A 24 -32.88 -22.61 3.49
CA LEU A 24 -31.69 -22.80 4.32
C LEU A 24 -30.41 -22.84 3.47
N ILE A 25 -30.43 -23.47 2.31
CA ILE A 25 -29.32 -23.49 1.35
C ILE A 25 -29.10 -22.08 0.79
N GLY A 26 -30.16 -21.38 0.39
CA GLY A 26 -30.08 -20.01 -0.13
C GLY A 26 -29.60 -19.01 0.95
N TRP A 27 -30.04 -19.17 2.20
CA TRP A 27 -29.60 -18.36 3.33
C TRP A 27 -28.15 -18.70 3.72
N GLY A 28 -27.77 -19.97 3.73
CA GLY A 28 -26.41 -20.44 3.91
C GLY A 28 -25.47 -19.90 2.82
N TRP A 29 -25.88 -19.91 1.56
CA TRP A 29 -25.10 -19.36 0.46
C TRP A 29 -24.94 -17.84 0.56
N ARG A 30 -25.98 -17.13 0.96
CA ARG A 30 -25.93 -15.66 1.13
C ARG A 30 -25.04 -15.23 2.30
N THR A 31 -25.01 -16.00 3.40
CA THR A 31 -24.08 -15.78 4.53
C THR A 31 -22.66 -16.23 4.20
N PHE A 32 -22.48 -17.08 3.18
CA PHE A 32 -21.17 -17.54 2.73
C PHE A 32 -20.42 -16.50 1.88
N GLN A 33 -21.12 -15.51 1.31
CA GLN A 33 -20.57 -14.47 0.42
C GLN A 33 -20.47 -13.08 1.09
N HIS A 34 -20.28 -12.98 2.40
CA HIS A 34 -19.92 -11.71 2.99
C HIS A 34 -18.54 -11.29 2.48
N VAL A 35 -18.51 -10.39 1.52
CA VAL A 35 -17.34 -9.64 1.09
C VAL A 35 -17.35 -8.34 1.88
N ASP A 36 -16.41 -8.18 2.81
CA ASP A 36 -16.16 -6.89 3.46
C ASP A 36 -15.45 -5.98 2.44
N ALA A 37 -16.23 -5.15 1.76
CA ALA A 37 -15.72 -4.14 0.85
C ALA A 37 -15.70 -2.79 1.57
N ALA A 38 -14.54 -2.15 1.60
CA ALA A 38 -14.37 -0.83 2.21
C ALA A 38 -13.32 -0.02 1.45
N SER A 39 -13.52 1.30 1.40
CA SER A 39 -12.55 2.24 0.86
C SER A 39 -12.06 3.16 1.97
N TYR A 40 -10.75 3.36 2.03
CA TYR A 40 -10.11 4.24 2.99
C TYR A 40 -9.18 5.21 2.28
N HIS A 41 -9.13 6.42 2.79
CA HIS A 41 -8.22 7.45 2.32
C HIS A 41 -7.66 8.25 3.50
N THR A 42 -6.52 8.86 3.28
CA THR A 42 -5.88 9.81 4.18
C THR A 42 -5.76 11.17 3.50
N ALA A 43 -5.87 12.22 4.30
CA ALA A 43 -5.57 13.57 3.86
C ALA A 43 -4.04 13.81 3.76
N MET A 44 -3.64 14.95 3.19
CA MET A 44 -2.26 15.42 3.21
C MET A 44 -1.79 15.59 4.66
N GLY A 45 -0.63 15.00 5.01
CA GLY A 45 -0.08 15.03 6.37
C GLY A 45 -0.75 14.06 7.35
N GLU A 46 -1.72 13.24 6.92
CA GLU A 46 -2.33 12.22 7.76
C GLU A 46 -1.65 10.86 7.57
N VAL A 47 -1.32 10.20 8.68
CA VAL A 47 -0.89 8.79 8.72
C VAL A 47 -1.91 8.01 9.52
N ARG A 48 -2.46 6.93 8.96
CA ARG A 48 -3.56 6.19 9.57
C ARG A 48 -3.31 4.70 9.61
N THR A 49 -3.48 4.10 10.78
CA THR A 49 -3.42 2.64 10.97
C THR A 49 -4.82 2.03 10.93
N LEU A 50 -5.01 1.01 10.11
CA LEU A 50 -6.26 0.30 9.89
C LEU A 50 -6.09 -1.18 10.25
N PRO A 51 -6.79 -1.70 11.25
CA PRO A 51 -6.93 -3.14 11.43
C PRO A 51 -7.86 -3.69 10.35
N LEU A 52 -7.50 -4.82 9.75
CA LEU A 52 -8.27 -5.50 8.72
C LEU A 52 -9.01 -6.72 9.31
N ALA A 53 -10.14 -7.10 8.68
CA ALA A 53 -11.00 -8.17 9.19
C ALA A 53 -10.33 -9.56 9.18
N ASP A 54 -9.27 -9.75 8.38
CA ASP A 54 -8.47 -10.99 8.32
C ASP A 54 -7.35 -11.06 9.38
N GLY A 55 -7.26 -10.07 10.29
CA GLY A 55 -6.20 -9.95 11.28
C GLY A 55 -4.94 -9.26 10.77
N SER A 56 -4.88 -8.90 9.50
CA SER A 56 -3.82 -8.06 8.93
C SER A 56 -3.96 -6.60 9.39
N ARG A 57 -2.94 -5.79 9.13
CA ARG A 57 -2.94 -4.35 9.41
C ARG A 57 -2.38 -3.60 8.22
N ALA A 58 -3.04 -2.50 7.86
CA ALA A 58 -2.52 -1.54 6.89
C ALA A 58 -2.19 -0.22 7.61
N ILE A 59 -1.07 0.42 7.24
CA ILE A 59 -0.72 1.78 7.66
C ILE A 59 -0.65 2.61 6.37
N LEU A 60 -1.55 3.58 6.24
CA LEU A 60 -1.62 4.47 5.10
C LEU A 60 -0.75 5.71 5.37
N ALA A 61 0.08 6.08 4.41
CA ALA A 61 0.82 7.34 4.42
C ALA A 61 -0.08 8.54 4.09
N SER A 62 0.51 9.72 4.06
CA SER A 62 -0.11 10.96 3.58
C SER A 62 -0.70 10.78 2.18
N ASP A 63 -1.87 11.38 1.92
CA ASP A 63 -2.55 11.41 0.62
C ASP A 63 -2.65 10.04 -0.07
N SER A 64 -3.04 9.02 0.68
CA SER A 64 -3.13 7.64 0.21
C SER A 64 -4.57 7.15 0.15
N ALA A 65 -4.85 6.23 -0.77
CA ALA A 65 -6.17 5.64 -0.92
C ALA A 65 -6.07 4.14 -1.25
N ILE A 66 -6.87 3.34 -0.53
CA ILE A 66 -7.00 1.90 -0.75
C ILE A 66 -8.46 1.47 -0.83
N GLU A 67 -8.71 0.47 -1.64
CA GLU A 67 -9.96 -0.28 -1.68
C GLU A 67 -9.69 -1.70 -1.23
N ILE A 68 -10.49 -2.19 -0.30
CA ILE A 68 -10.30 -3.50 0.33
C ILE A 68 -11.47 -4.40 -0.04
N ARG A 69 -11.18 -5.66 -0.39
CA ARG A 69 -12.15 -6.73 -0.56
C ARG A 69 -11.65 -7.97 0.17
N LEU A 70 -12.21 -8.22 1.32
CA LEU A 70 -11.88 -9.39 2.15
C LEU A 70 -13.09 -10.31 2.24
N SER A 71 -12.87 -11.59 1.98
CA SER A 71 -13.88 -12.63 2.10
C SER A 71 -13.24 -13.93 2.59
N ARG A 72 -14.04 -14.99 2.71
CA ARG A 72 -13.53 -16.32 3.01
C ARG A 72 -12.60 -16.89 1.94
N GLY A 73 -12.72 -16.43 0.68
CA GLY A 73 -11.92 -16.90 -0.45
C GLY A 73 -10.90 -15.88 -0.97
N GLU A 74 -10.99 -14.62 -0.57
CA GLU A 74 -10.22 -13.54 -1.18
C GLU A 74 -9.71 -12.55 -0.14
N ARG A 75 -8.43 -12.12 -0.28
CA ARG A 75 -7.80 -11.04 0.48
C ARG A 75 -7.16 -10.07 -0.51
N HIS A 76 -7.99 -9.21 -1.09
CA HIS A 76 -7.58 -8.29 -2.15
C HIS A 76 -7.64 -6.85 -1.69
N VAL A 77 -6.58 -6.09 -1.98
CA VAL A 77 -6.48 -4.64 -1.75
C VAL A 77 -6.03 -3.98 -3.04
N ALA A 78 -6.69 -2.91 -3.45
CA ALA A 78 -6.20 -2.04 -4.51
C ALA A 78 -5.62 -0.77 -3.89
N LEU A 79 -4.32 -0.51 -4.09
CA LEU A 79 -3.69 0.77 -3.76
C LEU A 79 -3.85 1.69 -4.96
N THR A 80 -4.80 2.62 -4.88
CA THR A 80 -5.14 3.52 -5.97
C THR A 80 -4.33 4.82 -5.95
N ARG A 81 -3.77 5.21 -4.79
CA ARG A 81 -2.94 6.40 -4.61
C ARG A 81 -2.04 6.28 -3.38
N GLY A 82 -0.84 6.86 -3.45
CA GLY A 82 0.06 7.06 -2.32
C GLY A 82 0.83 5.82 -1.91
N GLU A 83 0.95 5.59 -0.61
CA GLU A 83 1.78 4.52 -0.03
C GLU A 83 1.07 3.86 1.16
N ALA A 84 1.20 2.54 1.25
CA ALA A 84 0.74 1.78 2.40
C ALA A 84 1.75 0.71 2.81
N ILE A 85 1.90 0.52 4.12
CA ILE A 85 2.61 -0.62 4.71
C ILE A 85 1.56 -1.66 5.10
N PHE A 86 1.81 -2.91 4.75
CA PHE A 86 0.97 -4.05 5.12
C PHE A 86 1.74 -4.98 6.05
N ALA A 87 1.16 -5.27 7.22
CA ALA A 87 1.56 -6.37 8.10
C ALA A 87 0.50 -7.47 7.94
N VAL A 88 0.82 -8.47 7.12
CA VAL A 88 -0.13 -9.49 6.67
C VAL A 88 -0.18 -10.67 7.64
N ALA A 89 -1.36 -11.02 8.11
CA ALA A 89 -1.60 -12.23 8.90
C ALA A 89 -1.28 -13.48 8.06
N LYS A 90 -0.58 -14.44 8.67
CA LYS A 90 -0.15 -15.66 7.98
C LYS A 90 -1.34 -16.55 7.65
N ASP A 91 -1.63 -16.70 6.36
CA ASP A 91 -2.68 -17.59 5.82
C ASP A 91 -2.27 -18.11 4.43
N PRO A 92 -1.60 -19.27 4.36
CA PRO A 92 -1.17 -19.86 3.09
C PRO A 92 -2.33 -20.27 2.17
N ALA A 93 -3.51 -20.54 2.73
CA ALA A 93 -4.68 -20.96 1.94
C ALA A 93 -5.31 -19.79 1.17
N ARG A 94 -5.10 -18.55 1.63
CA ARG A 94 -5.63 -17.33 1.02
C ARG A 94 -4.54 -16.27 0.91
N PRO A 95 -3.80 -16.20 -0.19
CA PRO A 95 -2.81 -15.15 -0.41
C PRO A 95 -3.43 -13.75 -0.28
N PHE A 96 -2.66 -12.83 0.30
CA PHE A 96 -3.01 -11.41 0.35
C PHE A 96 -2.45 -10.72 -0.89
N VAL A 97 -3.32 -10.11 -1.69
CA VAL A 97 -2.96 -9.52 -2.98
C VAL A 97 -3.16 -8.02 -2.92
N VAL A 98 -2.08 -7.26 -3.18
CA VAL A 98 -2.17 -5.81 -3.38
C VAL A 98 -2.01 -5.52 -4.87
N ALA A 99 -3.06 -4.97 -5.48
CA ALA A 99 -3.03 -4.50 -6.86
C ALA A 99 -2.68 -3.02 -6.92
N SER A 100 -1.74 -2.63 -7.78
CA SER A 100 -1.36 -1.24 -8.01
C SER A 100 -0.64 -1.09 -9.36
N ASN A 101 -0.96 -0.06 -10.14
CA ASN A 101 -0.33 0.25 -11.44
C ASN A 101 -0.23 -0.96 -12.40
N GLY A 102 -1.28 -1.80 -12.46
CA GLY A 102 -1.26 -2.99 -13.31
C GLY A 102 -0.39 -4.14 -12.82
N HIS A 103 0.14 -4.07 -11.60
CA HIS A 103 0.94 -5.10 -10.95
C HIS A 103 0.23 -5.69 -9.73
N LEU A 104 0.58 -6.94 -9.39
CA LEU A 104 0.09 -7.66 -8.23
C LEU A 104 1.26 -7.97 -7.29
N VAL A 105 1.12 -7.56 -6.04
CA VAL A 105 2.06 -7.84 -4.94
C VAL A 105 1.41 -8.88 -4.04
N ILE A 106 1.91 -10.12 -4.08
CA ILE A 106 1.28 -11.29 -3.47
C ILE A 106 2.08 -11.72 -2.24
N ALA A 107 1.40 -11.84 -1.10
CA ALA A 107 1.97 -12.12 0.22
C ALA A 107 1.18 -13.21 0.96
N VAL A 108 1.84 -13.95 1.86
CA VAL A 108 1.23 -15.07 2.61
C VAL A 108 1.37 -14.90 4.14
N GLY A 109 2.13 -13.90 4.57
CA GLY A 109 2.44 -13.63 5.98
C GLY A 109 3.74 -12.86 6.06
N THR A 110 3.71 -11.58 5.69
CA THR A 110 4.87 -10.73 5.40
C THR A 110 4.62 -9.32 5.89
N ARG A 111 5.70 -8.55 6.05
CA ARG A 111 5.62 -7.10 6.23
C ARG A 111 6.31 -6.43 5.06
N PHE A 112 5.58 -5.56 4.35
CA PHE A 112 6.07 -4.87 3.16
C PHE A 112 5.34 -3.56 2.95
N SER A 113 5.93 -2.65 2.20
CA SER A 113 5.26 -1.46 1.70
C SER A 113 5.04 -1.55 0.19
N VAL A 114 3.98 -0.89 -0.24
CA VAL A 114 3.69 -0.62 -1.65
C VAL A 114 3.49 0.88 -1.77
N ARG A 115 4.27 1.52 -2.65
CA ARG A 115 4.16 2.94 -2.99
C ARG A 115 3.88 3.09 -4.47
N ARG A 116 2.88 3.87 -4.78
CA ARG A 116 2.49 4.25 -6.12
C ARG A 116 2.83 5.73 -6.35
N ASP A 117 3.67 6.01 -7.32
CA ASP A 117 3.98 7.35 -7.79
C ASP A 117 3.65 7.41 -9.30
N ASP A 118 2.57 8.09 -9.69
CA ASP A 118 2.07 8.13 -11.07
C ASP A 118 2.04 6.76 -11.76
N LYS A 119 3.04 6.48 -12.63
CA LYS A 119 3.21 5.21 -13.34
C LYS A 119 4.18 4.26 -12.66
N ASP A 120 4.88 4.72 -11.64
CA ASP A 120 5.89 3.95 -10.93
C ASP A 120 5.29 3.21 -9.75
N LEU A 121 5.88 2.07 -9.43
CA LEU A 121 5.57 1.29 -8.25
C LEU A 121 6.87 0.96 -7.52
N ARG A 122 6.89 1.19 -6.21
CA ARG A 122 7.96 0.73 -5.34
C ARG A 122 7.40 -0.27 -4.34
N VAL A 123 8.05 -1.43 -4.24
CA VAL A 123 7.74 -2.45 -3.24
C VAL A 123 8.96 -2.67 -2.38
N ALA A 124 8.84 -2.52 -1.06
CA ALA A 124 9.92 -2.74 -0.10
C ALA A 124 9.50 -3.80 0.92
N VAL A 125 10.31 -4.83 1.13
CA VAL A 125 9.99 -5.98 1.99
C VAL A 125 10.87 -5.97 3.23
N THR A 126 10.23 -5.93 4.42
CA THR A 126 10.95 -5.95 5.71
C THR A 126 10.85 -7.29 6.43
N GLU A 127 9.84 -8.14 6.10
CA GLU A 127 9.70 -9.46 6.72
C GLU A 127 9.06 -10.44 5.73
N GLY A 128 9.59 -11.67 5.69
CA GLY A 128 9.07 -12.75 4.86
C GLY A 128 9.46 -12.63 3.39
N MET A 129 8.57 -13.04 2.50
CA MET A 129 8.78 -13.07 1.05
C MET A 129 7.51 -12.62 0.33
N VAL A 130 7.67 -11.75 -0.65
CA VAL A 130 6.60 -11.23 -1.50
C VAL A 130 6.87 -11.64 -2.94
N ARG A 131 5.83 -11.97 -3.69
CA ARG A 131 5.90 -12.20 -5.13
C ARG A 131 5.28 -11.00 -5.86
N LEU A 132 6.05 -10.39 -6.72
CA LEU A 132 5.61 -9.32 -7.62
C LEU A 132 5.30 -9.94 -8.98
N GLU A 133 4.09 -9.74 -9.48
CA GLU A 133 3.62 -10.20 -10.77
C GLU A 133 3.02 -9.05 -11.56
N SER A 134 3.03 -9.15 -12.88
CA SER A 134 2.22 -8.28 -13.71
C SER A 134 0.77 -8.72 -13.65
N GLY A 135 -0.13 -7.76 -13.50
CA GLY A 135 -1.56 -8.01 -13.54
C GLY A 135 -2.06 -8.32 -14.95
N PRO A 136 -3.31 -8.75 -15.08
CA PRO A 136 -3.90 -9.12 -16.38
C PRO A 136 -3.93 -7.98 -17.40
N GLU A 137 -3.85 -6.75 -16.95
CA GLU A 137 -3.82 -5.56 -17.82
C GLU A 137 -2.44 -5.25 -18.42
N ALA A 138 -1.36 -5.83 -17.88
CA ALA A 138 0.01 -5.55 -18.29
C ALA A 138 0.53 -6.41 -19.45
N GLY A 139 -0.29 -7.34 -19.97
CA GLY A 139 0.11 -8.28 -21.03
C GLY A 139 0.89 -9.48 -20.51
N SER A 140 0.85 -10.60 -21.25
CA SER A 140 1.25 -11.94 -20.79
C SER A 140 2.77 -12.22 -20.71
N SER A 141 3.64 -11.23 -20.74
CA SER A 141 5.11 -11.44 -20.85
C SER A 141 5.94 -10.79 -19.73
N SER A 142 5.34 -10.30 -18.66
CA SER A 142 6.11 -9.57 -17.65
C SER A 142 6.70 -10.50 -16.59
N PRO A 143 7.95 -10.28 -16.18
CA PRO A 143 8.64 -11.15 -15.23
C PRO A 143 7.98 -11.15 -13.86
N SER A 144 7.78 -12.31 -13.27
CA SER A 144 7.51 -12.43 -11.85
C SER A 144 8.82 -12.34 -11.08
N ALA A 145 8.86 -11.56 -10.00
CA ALA A 145 10.02 -11.45 -9.13
C ALA A 145 9.68 -11.90 -7.71
N LEU A 146 10.56 -12.68 -7.08
CA LEU A 146 10.49 -13.01 -5.66
C LEU A 146 11.35 -12.02 -4.88
N LEU A 147 10.73 -11.39 -3.88
CA LEU A 147 11.31 -10.33 -3.07
C LEU A 147 11.40 -10.81 -1.61
N PRO A 148 12.54 -11.32 -1.16
CA PRO A 148 12.77 -11.63 0.25
C PRO A 148 12.93 -10.34 1.08
N ALA A 149 12.89 -10.46 2.42
CA ALA A 149 13.19 -9.36 3.33
C ALA A 149 14.55 -8.71 2.98
N GLY A 150 14.62 -7.39 2.99
CA GLY A 150 15.75 -6.59 2.51
C GLY A 150 15.68 -6.25 1.01
N SER A 151 14.65 -6.69 0.28
CA SER A 151 14.46 -6.32 -1.13
C SER A 151 13.68 -5.04 -1.31
N VAL A 152 14.10 -4.25 -2.30
CA VAL A 152 13.33 -3.11 -2.84
C VAL A 152 13.21 -3.32 -4.35
N ALA A 153 11.97 -3.43 -4.85
CA ALA A 153 11.67 -3.45 -6.26
C ALA A 153 11.17 -2.06 -6.70
N LEU A 154 11.71 -1.59 -7.81
CA LEU A 154 11.27 -0.40 -8.53
C LEU A 154 10.69 -0.86 -9.87
N VAL A 155 9.49 -0.44 -10.16
CA VAL A 155 8.76 -0.81 -11.37
C VAL A 155 8.43 0.45 -12.15
N HIS A 156 8.80 0.48 -13.43
CA HIS A 156 8.44 1.52 -14.38
C HIS A 156 7.82 0.89 -15.62
N GLY A 157 6.53 1.06 -15.80
CA GLY A 157 5.81 0.31 -16.84
C GLY A 157 5.97 -1.20 -16.66
N ASN A 158 6.63 -1.88 -17.60
CA ASN A 158 6.90 -3.32 -17.54
C ASN A 158 8.32 -3.65 -17.02
N ASP A 159 9.15 -2.66 -16.79
CA ASP A 159 10.52 -2.86 -16.33
C ASP A 159 10.53 -3.00 -14.79
N VAL A 160 11.22 -4.04 -14.31
CA VAL A 160 11.35 -4.32 -12.88
C VAL A 160 12.82 -4.36 -12.50
N LEU A 161 13.24 -3.43 -11.64
CA LEU A 161 14.57 -3.41 -11.04
C LEU A 161 14.48 -3.84 -9.58
N VAL A 162 15.12 -4.95 -9.23
CA VAL A 162 15.19 -5.43 -7.84
C VAL A 162 16.57 -5.17 -7.26
N ARG A 163 16.61 -4.58 -6.06
CA ARG A 163 17.82 -4.32 -5.28
C ARG A 163 17.71 -4.99 -3.92
N GLY A 164 18.78 -5.68 -3.49
CA GLY A 164 18.96 -6.11 -2.11
C GLY A 164 19.64 -4.99 -1.31
N LEU A 165 19.06 -4.61 -0.17
CA LEU A 165 19.59 -3.63 0.76
C LEU A 165 19.72 -4.23 2.16
N PRO A 166 20.59 -3.72 3.02
CA PRO A 166 20.54 -4.05 4.45
C PRO A 166 19.13 -3.79 5.01
N LEU A 167 18.61 -4.71 5.81
CA LEU A 167 17.25 -4.60 6.36
C LEU A 167 17.02 -3.28 7.10
N ALA A 168 18.03 -2.80 7.84
CA ALA A 168 17.98 -1.51 8.52
C ALA A 168 17.79 -0.32 7.57
N ASP A 169 18.26 -0.41 6.33
CA ASP A 169 18.07 0.64 5.33
C ASP A 169 16.65 0.59 4.76
N VAL A 170 16.10 -0.61 4.54
CA VAL A 170 14.70 -0.77 4.13
C VAL A 170 13.75 -0.30 5.23
N GLU A 171 13.99 -0.66 6.50
CA GLU A 171 13.19 -0.18 7.63
C GLU A 171 13.24 1.34 7.77
N ARG A 172 14.40 1.96 7.52
CA ARG A 172 14.57 3.42 7.54
C ARG A 172 13.73 4.13 6.48
N MET A 173 13.59 3.53 5.29
CA MET A 173 12.71 4.06 4.23
C MET A 173 11.24 4.12 4.68
N LEU A 174 10.85 3.29 5.64
CA LEU A 174 9.50 3.21 6.19
C LEU A 174 9.33 4.03 7.48
N GLY A 175 10.30 4.86 7.84
CA GLY A 175 10.30 5.71 9.04
C GLY A 175 9.18 6.75 9.07
N TRP A 176 8.57 7.04 7.92
CA TRP A 176 7.44 7.95 7.82
C TRP A 176 6.24 7.54 8.70
N ARG A 177 6.05 6.24 8.96
CA ARG A 177 5.02 5.72 9.87
C ARG A 177 5.20 6.20 11.31
N ASP A 178 6.45 6.53 11.67
CA ASP A 178 6.87 7.01 12.99
C ASP A 178 7.12 8.52 13.01
N GLY A 179 6.71 9.24 11.94
CA GLY A 179 6.84 10.68 11.83
C GLY A 179 8.17 11.17 11.24
N LEU A 180 9.02 10.29 10.72
CA LEU A 180 10.38 10.60 10.32
C LEU A 180 10.66 10.32 8.84
N LEU A 181 11.36 11.24 8.19
CA LEU A 181 12.05 11.02 6.90
C LEU A 181 13.54 10.91 7.18
N ALA A 182 14.15 9.83 6.73
CA ALA A 182 15.56 9.57 6.93
C ALA A 182 16.31 9.55 5.60
N PHE A 183 17.31 10.40 5.48
CA PHE A 183 18.14 10.57 4.29
C PHE A 183 19.57 10.08 4.54
N ARG A 184 20.18 9.52 3.52
CA ARG A 184 21.60 9.12 3.54
C ARG A 184 22.22 9.48 2.21
N ASP A 185 23.07 10.51 2.20
CA ASP A 185 23.69 10.99 0.97
C ASP A 185 22.67 11.21 -0.17
N THR A 186 21.52 11.78 0.17
CA THR A 186 20.36 11.95 -0.72
C THR A 186 20.43 13.36 -1.34
N PRO A 187 20.26 13.51 -2.67
CA PRO A 187 20.15 14.82 -3.29
C PRO A 187 19.03 15.65 -2.65
N LEU A 188 19.24 16.96 -2.47
CA LEU A 188 18.24 17.83 -1.87
C LEU A 188 16.93 17.83 -2.67
N THR A 189 16.98 17.72 -4.01
CA THR A 189 15.80 17.56 -4.85
C THR A 189 14.94 16.36 -4.45
N GLU A 190 15.55 15.20 -4.17
CA GLU A 190 14.85 14.00 -3.73
C GLU A 190 14.34 14.14 -2.30
N ALA A 191 15.13 14.74 -1.41
CA ALA A 191 14.71 14.99 -0.03
C ALA A 191 13.48 15.92 0.03
N ILE A 192 13.47 16.99 -0.78
CA ILE A 192 12.34 17.91 -0.94
C ILE A 192 11.11 17.18 -1.48
N ALA A 193 11.27 16.33 -2.48
CA ALA A 193 10.17 15.56 -3.03
C ALA A 193 9.51 14.67 -1.95
N GLU A 194 10.29 14.07 -1.06
CA GLU A 194 9.74 13.30 0.06
C GLU A 194 9.01 14.20 1.08
N PHE A 195 9.55 15.36 1.45
CA PHE A 195 8.86 16.32 2.32
C PHE A 195 7.53 16.77 1.73
N ASN A 196 7.51 17.04 0.43
CA ASN A 196 6.33 17.51 -0.30
C ASN A 196 5.15 16.52 -0.33
N ARG A 197 5.41 15.25 -0.04
CA ARG A 197 4.36 14.23 0.11
C ARG A 197 3.54 14.40 1.39
N TYR A 198 4.09 15.06 2.40
CA TYR A 198 3.47 15.18 3.72
C TYR A 198 2.98 16.59 4.02
N ASN A 199 3.43 17.60 3.27
CA ASN A 199 3.19 19.00 3.57
C ASN A 199 2.36 19.69 2.50
N VAL A 200 1.44 20.55 2.92
CA VAL A 200 0.63 21.39 2.01
C VAL A 200 1.51 22.47 1.40
N ARG A 201 2.28 23.19 2.23
CA ARG A 201 3.26 24.15 1.77
C ARG A 201 4.44 23.43 1.14
N LYS A 202 4.77 23.76 -0.10
CA LYS A 202 5.74 23.01 -0.87
C LYS A 202 7.14 23.59 -0.74
N LEU A 203 8.13 22.72 -0.66
CA LEU A 203 9.52 23.06 -0.85
C LEU A 203 9.86 22.96 -2.32
N ALA A 204 10.69 23.87 -2.81
CA ALA A 204 11.20 23.86 -4.18
C ALA A 204 12.70 24.16 -4.20
N VAL A 205 13.38 23.72 -5.24
CA VAL A 205 14.77 24.03 -5.53
C VAL A 205 14.81 25.12 -6.58
N GLY A 206 15.48 26.22 -6.31
CA GLY A 206 15.58 27.36 -7.21
C GLY A 206 16.66 27.23 -8.28
N ASP A 207 17.67 26.40 -8.04
CA ASP A 207 18.78 26.16 -8.96
C ASP A 207 19.39 24.77 -8.81
N GLY A 208 20.14 24.33 -9.80
CA GLY A 208 20.74 23.00 -9.85
C GLY A 208 21.83 22.76 -8.81
N GLU A 209 22.53 23.81 -8.36
CA GLU A 209 23.60 23.71 -7.36
C GLU A 209 22.99 23.38 -5.99
N ALA A 210 21.96 24.11 -5.59
CA ALA A 210 21.20 23.77 -4.37
C ALA A 210 20.62 22.35 -4.46
N GLY A 211 20.06 21.96 -5.61
CA GLY A 211 19.45 20.65 -5.79
C GLY A 211 20.40 19.47 -5.69
N ALA A 212 21.65 19.66 -6.05
CA ALA A 212 22.69 18.63 -6.02
C ALA A 212 23.29 18.41 -4.62
N LEU A 213 23.01 19.27 -3.63
CA LEU A 213 23.49 19.13 -2.27
C LEU A 213 23.07 17.77 -1.67
N ARG A 214 24.00 17.14 -0.95
CA ARG A 214 23.78 15.82 -0.37
C ARG A 214 23.34 15.93 1.08
N ILE A 215 22.14 15.43 1.36
CA ILE A 215 21.51 15.52 2.67
C ILE A 215 21.62 14.19 3.41
N GLY A 216 22.00 14.27 4.70
CA GLY A 216 22.02 13.14 5.62
C GLY A 216 21.35 13.50 6.94
N GLY A 217 20.62 12.56 7.53
CA GLY A 217 19.95 12.77 8.81
C GLY A 217 18.52 12.25 8.83
N SER A 218 17.88 12.40 10.00
CA SER A 218 16.46 12.07 10.18
C SER A 218 15.70 13.32 10.59
N PHE A 219 14.62 13.61 9.91
CA PHE A 219 13.83 14.82 10.07
C PHE A 219 12.36 14.47 10.26
N ARG A 220 11.68 15.25 11.08
CA ARG A 220 10.22 15.13 11.18
C ARG A 220 9.60 15.67 9.89
N TRP A 221 8.74 14.84 9.26
CA TRP A 221 8.11 15.25 8.01
C TRP A 221 7.07 16.37 8.18
N ASP A 222 6.56 16.60 9.39
CA ASP A 222 5.62 17.66 9.74
C ASP A 222 6.30 18.98 10.18
N ASN A 223 7.62 19.12 9.96
CA ASN A 223 8.41 20.30 10.36
C ASN A 223 9.32 20.77 9.23
N GLU A 224 8.71 21.18 8.12
CA GLU A 224 9.42 21.67 6.93
C GLU A 224 10.22 22.95 7.23
N GLU A 225 9.70 23.84 8.10
CA GLU A 225 10.45 25.07 8.48
C GLU A 225 11.70 24.75 9.30
N GLY A 226 11.62 23.75 10.19
CA GLY A 226 12.77 23.27 10.94
C GLY A 226 13.83 22.65 10.03
N PHE A 227 13.39 21.89 9.02
CA PHE A 227 14.27 21.33 8.00
C PHE A 227 14.98 22.43 7.20
N VAL A 228 14.23 23.42 6.68
CA VAL A 228 14.78 24.56 5.92
C VAL A 228 15.80 25.33 6.75
N ARG A 229 15.51 25.63 8.02
CA ARG A 229 16.43 26.33 8.92
C ARG A 229 17.74 25.56 9.12
N LEU A 230 17.69 24.25 9.27
CA LEU A 230 18.89 23.42 9.38
C LEU A 230 19.69 23.41 8.08
N LEU A 231 19.03 23.44 6.92
CA LEU A 231 19.72 23.57 5.64
C LEU A 231 20.46 24.90 5.52
N GLU A 232 19.85 26.03 5.90
CA GLU A 232 20.50 27.34 5.86
C GLU A 232 21.69 27.46 6.81
N GLN A 233 21.67 26.69 7.91
CA GLN A 233 22.78 26.66 8.87
C GLN A 233 23.93 25.73 8.45
N GLY A 234 23.61 24.62 7.81
CA GLY A 234 24.58 23.57 7.49
C GLY A 234 25.09 23.56 6.06
N PHE A 235 24.46 24.30 5.16
CA PHE A 235 24.77 24.29 3.73
C PHE A 235 24.78 25.72 3.16
N PRO A 236 25.45 25.96 2.03
CA PRO A 236 25.48 27.28 1.37
C PRO A 236 24.16 27.50 0.60
N VAL A 237 23.03 27.51 1.31
CA VAL A 237 21.70 27.78 0.74
C VAL A 237 21.02 28.94 1.48
N ARG A 238 20.11 29.61 0.79
CA ARG A 238 19.16 30.57 1.34
C ARG A 238 17.75 30.19 0.98
N ALA A 239 16.81 30.44 1.87
CA ALA A 239 15.39 30.20 1.63
C ALA A 239 14.69 31.50 1.23
N GLU A 240 13.86 31.43 0.20
CA GLU A 240 12.91 32.45 -0.19
C GLU A 240 11.50 31.98 0.15
N TYR A 241 10.82 32.73 1.02
CA TYR A 241 9.49 32.35 1.52
C TYR A 241 8.40 33.03 0.69
N ALA A 242 7.62 32.24 -0.05
CA ALA A 242 6.38 32.65 -0.69
C ALA A 242 5.16 32.13 0.07
N GLN A 243 3.96 32.51 -0.36
CA GLN A 243 2.72 32.15 0.31
C GLN A 243 2.50 30.62 0.33
N ASP A 244 2.75 29.95 -0.79
CA ASP A 244 2.44 28.53 -0.98
C ASP A 244 3.66 27.63 -0.99
N GLN A 245 4.85 28.21 -1.02
CA GLN A 245 6.10 27.46 -1.14
C GLN A 245 7.29 28.15 -0.48
N ILE A 246 8.32 27.36 -0.20
CA ILE A 246 9.64 27.83 0.20
C ILE A 246 10.63 27.37 -0.87
N VAL A 247 11.33 28.33 -1.49
CA VAL A 247 12.29 28.05 -2.56
C VAL A 247 13.71 28.13 -2.01
N LEU A 248 14.50 27.08 -2.21
CA LEU A 248 15.89 27.00 -1.77
C LEU A 248 16.83 27.29 -2.92
N HIS A 249 17.67 28.31 -2.75
CA HIS A 249 18.69 28.75 -3.70
C HIS A 249 20.08 28.54 -3.12
N SER A 250 21.07 28.28 -3.99
CA SER A 250 22.48 28.37 -3.61
C SER A 250 22.86 29.81 -3.20
N ARG A 251 23.84 29.94 -2.32
CA ARG A 251 24.40 31.25 -1.90
C ARG A 251 25.56 31.66 -2.76
#